data_25c94ec66b754356fd5c0bb05de22c69
#
_entry.id   25c94ec66b754356fd5c0bb05de22c69
#
_cell.length_a   1.000
_cell.length_b   1.000
_cell.length_c   1.000
_cell.angle_alpha   90.00
_cell.angle_beta   90.00
_cell.angle_gamma   90.00
#
_symmetry.space_group_name_H-M   'P 1'
#
loop_
_entity.id
_entity.type
_entity.pdbx_description
1 polymer ?
#
loop_
_entity_poly.entity_id
_entity_poly.type
_entity_poly.pdbx_seq_one_letter_code
_entity_poly.pdbx_strand_id
1 'polypeptide(L)'
;SIQKNLDGGCPILFNNVKGKPNHRVVTNLFGDMNVVNKMFGWTDDTDRTRKLAYALQHPLPPVEIGQDEAPCQEHVIENPVDVNEYMVPIRHTEYEPELTVGSGNRVVAGKYFDGGTDLGYNRMNFRWGNVGTFQISPGSHMWQVVSKHYKDDEPVPITMCFGLPPSCTMLAGAGFDYVILPQGCDEIGIAGAIQGTPVRLVKARTVDAYAVADCEVVLEGYVNPRDRRYETAES
;
A
#
# COMPACT_ATOMS: atom_id res chain seq x y z
N SER A 1 -13.63 0.67 21.70
CA SER A 1 -13.82 1.32 20.39
C SER A 1 -15.10 0.82 19.74
N ILE A 2 -15.63 1.57 18.79
CA ILE A 2 -16.84 1.18 18.01
C ILE A 2 -16.61 -0.18 17.34
N GLN A 3 -15.47 -0.39 16.74
CA GLN A 3 -15.10 -1.66 16.12
C GLN A 3 -15.16 -2.87 17.08
N LYS A 4 -14.76 -2.68 18.32
CA LYS A 4 -14.79 -3.75 19.33
C LYS A 4 -16.21 -4.16 19.70
N ASN A 5 -17.17 -3.25 19.54
CA ASN A 5 -18.57 -3.47 19.88
C ASN A 5 -19.41 -3.95 18.69
N LEU A 6 -18.83 -3.97 17.48
CA LEU A 6 -19.46 -4.52 16.28
C LEU A 6 -18.97 -5.97 16.11
N ASP A 7 -19.79 -6.91 16.58
CA ASP A 7 -19.55 -8.34 16.39
C ASP A 7 -19.34 -8.64 14.90
N GLY A 8 -18.17 -9.23 14.58
CA GLY A 8 -17.83 -9.63 13.23
C GLY A 8 -17.29 -8.53 12.33
N GLY A 9 -17.20 -7.30 12.82
CA GLY A 9 -16.35 -6.30 12.16
C GLY A 9 -16.85 -5.81 10.81
N CYS A 10 -18.10 -5.37 10.69
CA CYS A 10 -18.58 -4.75 9.47
C CYS A 10 -17.75 -3.50 9.10
N PRO A 11 -17.64 -3.15 7.81
CA PRO A 11 -17.01 -1.90 7.37
C PRO A 11 -17.67 -0.68 7.99
N ILE A 12 -16.86 0.31 8.38
CA ILE A 12 -17.33 1.55 8.98
C ILE A 12 -16.85 2.72 8.13
N LEU A 13 -17.78 3.56 7.70
CA LEU A 13 -17.47 4.79 6.98
C LEU A 13 -17.61 6.00 7.94
N PHE A 14 -16.53 6.72 8.12
CA PHE A 14 -16.50 7.99 8.84
C PHE A 14 -16.63 9.14 7.85
N ASN A 15 -17.79 9.80 7.85
CA ASN A 15 -18.08 10.93 6.96
C ASN A 15 -17.62 12.27 7.51
N ASN A 16 -17.30 12.34 8.80
CA ASN A 16 -16.90 13.56 9.49
C ASN A 16 -15.65 13.28 10.32
N VAL A 17 -14.50 13.53 9.75
CA VAL A 17 -13.21 13.33 10.43
C VAL A 17 -12.84 14.63 11.14
N LYS A 18 -12.62 14.56 12.46
CA LYS A 18 -12.22 15.72 13.27
C LYS A 18 -10.95 16.37 12.70
N GLY A 19 -11.02 17.66 12.42
CA GLY A 19 -9.89 18.42 11.85
C GLY A 19 -9.67 18.23 10.34
N LYS A 20 -10.47 17.37 9.68
CA LYS A 20 -10.37 17.06 8.25
C LYS A 20 -11.78 17.00 7.62
N PRO A 21 -12.52 18.12 7.57
CA PRO A 21 -13.97 18.13 7.23
C PRO A 21 -14.26 17.66 5.80
N ASN A 22 -13.28 17.74 4.89
CA ASN A 22 -13.44 17.35 3.49
C ASN A 22 -13.00 15.90 3.22
N HIS A 23 -12.63 15.15 4.26
CA HIS A 23 -12.14 13.80 4.12
C HIS A 23 -13.11 12.79 4.71
N ARG A 24 -13.18 11.64 4.09
CA ARG A 24 -13.89 10.47 4.61
C ARG A 24 -12.88 9.34 4.82
N VAL A 25 -13.13 8.50 5.80
CA VAL A 25 -12.29 7.34 6.07
C VAL A 25 -13.18 6.11 6.18
N VAL A 26 -12.83 5.07 5.45
CA VAL A 26 -13.42 3.75 5.62
C VAL A 26 -12.44 2.84 6.32
N THR A 27 -12.93 2.03 7.26
CA THR A 27 -12.11 1.06 7.98
C THR A 27 -12.76 -0.31 7.94
N ASN A 28 -11.95 -1.34 8.23
CA ASN A 28 -12.40 -2.70 8.43
C ASN A 28 -13.07 -3.35 7.21
N LEU A 29 -12.62 -2.98 5.99
CA LEU A 29 -13.16 -3.52 4.73
C LEU A 29 -13.04 -5.05 4.62
N PHE A 30 -12.00 -5.63 5.21
CA PHE A 30 -11.71 -7.07 5.18
C PHE A 30 -12.06 -7.79 6.51
N GLY A 31 -12.82 -7.13 7.39
CA GLY A 31 -13.17 -7.68 8.70
C GLY A 31 -14.29 -8.72 8.68
N ASP A 32 -15.10 -8.75 7.65
CA ASP A 32 -16.19 -9.71 7.45
C ASP A 32 -16.02 -10.46 6.12
N MET A 33 -15.85 -11.78 6.21
CA MET A 33 -15.63 -12.63 5.04
C MET A 33 -16.82 -12.64 4.08
N ASN A 34 -18.05 -12.39 4.54
CA ASN A 34 -19.21 -12.25 3.64
C ASN A 34 -19.09 -10.98 2.79
N VAL A 35 -18.57 -9.90 3.37
CA VAL A 35 -18.28 -8.66 2.62
C VAL A 35 -17.17 -8.91 1.62
N VAL A 36 -16.09 -9.58 2.03
CA VAL A 36 -14.98 -9.94 1.15
C VAL A 36 -15.45 -10.81 0.00
N ASN A 37 -16.22 -11.86 0.27
CA ASN A 37 -16.76 -12.73 -0.77
C ASN A 37 -17.62 -11.94 -1.77
N LYS A 38 -18.48 -11.04 -1.29
CA LYS A 38 -19.30 -10.17 -2.18
C LYS A 38 -18.43 -9.22 -3.01
N MET A 39 -17.38 -8.66 -2.43
CA MET A 39 -16.45 -7.72 -3.08
C MET A 39 -15.77 -8.37 -4.30
N PHE A 40 -15.41 -9.64 -4.18
CA PHE A 40 -14.74 -10.39 -5.25
C PHE A 40 -15.67 -11.31 -6.07
N GLY A 41 -16.98 -11.32 -5.79
CA GLY A 41 -17.92 -12.22 -6.46
C GLY A 41 -17.65 -13.70 -6.15
N TRP A 42 -17.16 -14.00 -4.95
CA TRP A 42 -16.97 -15.37 -4.47
C TRP A 42 -18.23 -15.88 -3.80
N THR A 43 -18.59 -17.14 -4.07
CA THR A 43 -19.82 -17.73 -3.56
C THR A 43 -19.70 -18.21 -2.12
N ASP A 44 -18.54 -18.74 -1.76
CA ASP A 44 -18.22 -19.29 -0.45
C ASP A 44 -16.71 -19.44 -0.23
N ASP A 45 -16.31 -19.99 0.89
CA ASP A 45 -14.89 -20.17 1.28
C ASP A 45 -14.15 -21.14 0.35
N THR A 46 -14.84 -22.15 -0.18
CA THR A 46 -14.25 -23.12 -1.10
C THR A 46 -13.97 -22.47 -2.46
N ASP A 47 -14.91 -21.70 -2.97
CA ASP A 47 -14.75 -20.93 -4.21
C ASP A 47 -13.62 -19.89 -4.08
N ARG A 48 -13.58 -19.19 -2.95
CA ARG A 48 -12.48 -18.27 -2.62
C ARG A 48 -11.12 -18.95 -2.67
N THR A 49 -10.97 -20.06 -1.95
CA THR A 49 -9.70 -20.81 -1.89
C THR A 49 -9.27 -21.28 -3.27
N ARG A 50 -10.20 -21.80 -4.06
CA ARG A 50 -9.93 -22.25 -5.42
C ARG A 50 -9.49 -21.12 -6.34
N LYS A 51 -10.17 -19.96 -6.30
CA LYS A 51 -9.84 -18.79 -7.11
C LYS A 51 -8.52 -18.17 -6.73
N LEU A 52 -8.21 -18.11 -5.44
CA LEU A 52 -6.89 -17.65 -4.96
C LEU A 52 -5.78 -18.59 -5.42
N ALA A 53 -5.96 -19.90 -5.26
CA ALA A 53 -4.98 -20.88 -5.73
C ALA A 53 -4.77 -20.81 -7.26
N TYR A 54 -5.83 -20.55 -8.01
CA TYR A 54 -5.74 -20.34 -9.47
C TYR A 54 -4.96 -19.06 -9.79
N ALA A 55 -5.26 -17.95 -9.14
CA ALA A 55 -4.59 -16.67 -9.36
C ALA A 55 -3.09 -16.72 -9.08
N LEU A 56 -2.67 -17.45 -8.05
CA LEU A 56 -1.25 -17.68 -7.74
C LEU A 56 -0.50 -18.40 -8.86
N GLN A 57 -1.18 -19.29 -9.59
CA GLN A 57 -0.59 -20.07 -10.69
C GLN A 57 -0.72 -19.38 -12.05
N HIS A 58 -1.65 -18.45 -12.17
CA HIS A 58 -2.01 -17.80 -13.45
C HIS A 58 -2.08 -16.27 -13.24
N PRO A 59 -0.98 -15.62 -12.88
CA PRO A 59 -0.96 -14.16 -12.71
C PRO A 59 -1.33 -13.48 -14.02
N LEU A 60 -2.10 -12.42 -13.96
CA LEU A 60 -2.47 -11.58 -15.09
C LEU A 60 -1.57 -10.35 -15.09
N PRO A 61 -0.60 -10.26 -16.00
CA PRO A 61 0.37 -9.18 -16.00
C PRO A 61 -0.28 -7.79 -15.98
N PRO A 62 0.27 -6.83 -15.23
CA PRO A 62 -0.23 -5.45 -15.22
C PRO A 62 -0.08 -4.80 -16.60
N VAL A 63 -0.82 -3.73 -16.82
CA VAL A 63 -0.70 -2.89 -18.01
C VAL A 63 -0.25 -1.49 -17.62
N GLU A 64 0.70 -0.94 -18.35
CA GLU A 64 1.10 0.45 -18.21
C GLU A 64 0.15 1.35 -19.00
N ILE A 65 -0.30 2.45 -18.38
CA ILE A 65 -1.15 3.46 -19.01
C ILE A 65 -0.47 4.83 -19.00
N GLY A 66 -0.97 5.74 -19.83
CA GLY A 66 -0.51 7.11 -19.87
C GLY A 66 -0.83 7.88 -18.58
N GLN A 67 -0.04 8.90 -18.28
CA GLN A 67 -0.25 9.75 -17.10
C GLN A 67 -1.56 10.54 -17.15
N ASP A 68 -2.04 10.84 -18.34
CA ASP A 68 -3.32 11.50 -18.61
C ASP A 68 -4.53 10.59 -18.45
N GLU A 69 -4.32 9.28 -18.41
CA GLU A 69 -5.37 8.28 -18.21
C GLU A 69 -5.46 7.81 -16.75
N ALA A 70 -4.51 8.23 -15.89
CA ALA A 70 -4.38 7.75 -14.52
C ALA A 70 -5.18 8.59 -13.53
N PRO A 71 -6.27 8.07 -12.90
CA PRO A 71 -7.06 8.82 -11.93
C PRO A 71 -6.23 9.37 -10.76
N CYS A 72 -5.22 8.64 -10.30
CA CYS A 72 -4.36 9.08 -9.19
C CYS A 72 -3.45 10.27 -9.54
N GLN A 73 -3.38 10.67 -10.81
CA GLN A 73 -2.59 11.82 -11.28
C GLN A 73 -3.43 12.98 -11.79
N GLU A 74 -4.74 12.95 -11.56
CA GLU A 74 -5.65 14.06 -11.92
C GLU A 74 -5.28 15.36 -11.19
N HIS A 75 -4.89 15.26 -9.92
CA HIS A 75 -4.41 16.38 -9.14
C HIS A 75 -2.99 16.11 -8.64
N VAL A 76 -2.07 17.02 -8.93
CA VAL A 76 -0.66 16.90 -8.55
C VAL A 76 -0.26 18.05 -7.65
N ILE A 77 0.35 17.71 -6.52
CA ILE A 77 0.91 18.67 -5.57
C ILE A 77 2.42 18.43 -5.54
N GLU A 78 3.15 19.39 -6.09
CA GLU A 78 4.61 19.32 -6.11
C GLU A 78 5.21 19.91 -4.84
N ASN A 79 6.20 19.22 -4.29
CA ASN A 79 6.99 19.67 -3.14
C ASN A 79 6.15 20.13 -1.93
N PRO A 80 5.22 19.31 -1.41
CA PRO A 80 4.44 19.70 -0.23
C PRO A 80 5.36 19.99 0.95
N VAL A 81 5.04 21.03 1.72
CA VAL A 81 5.78 21.36 2.94
C VAL A 81 5.43 20.38 4.05
N ASP A 82 4.16 20.02 4.15
CA ASP A 82 3.65 19.01 5.09
C ASP A 82 2.66 18.08 4.38
N VAL A 83 3.05 16.81 4.26
CA VAL A 83 2.21 15.76 3.66
C VAL A 83 0.93 15.53 4.45
N ASN A 84 0.95 15.78 5.77
CA ASN A 84 -0.21 15.58 6.62
C ASN A 84 -1.37 16.56 6.30
N GLU A 85 -1.13 17.64 5.59
CA GLU A 85 -2.19 18.53 5.12
C GLU A 85 -3.13 17.84 4.12
N TYR A 86 -2.60 16.90 3.34
CA TYR A 86 -3.31 16.21 2.26
C TYR A 86 -3.77 14.80 2.64
N MET A 87 -3.37 14.32 3.80
CA MET A 87 -3.71 12.97 4.29
C MET A 87 -4.60 13.04 5.52
N VAL A 88 -5.15 11.90 5.90
CA VAL A 88 -5.85 11.72 7.19
C VAL A 88 -4.98 10.82 8.08
N PRO A 89 -3.92 11.36 8.67
CA PRO A 89 -3.09 10.60 9.59
C PRO A 89 -3.89 10.32 10.86
N ILE A 90 -3.81 9.11 11.37
CA ILE A 90 -4.57 8.64 12.51
C ILE A 90 -3.63 8.29 13.66
N ARG A 91 -3.95 8.76 14.85
CA ARG A 91 -3.37 8.27 16.08
C ARG A 91 -4.24 7.11 16.57
N HIS A 92 -3.72 5.88 16.52
CA HIS A 92 -4.49 4.68 16.85
C HIS A 92 -4.58 4.45 18.36
N THR A 93 -3.55 4.86 19.09
CA THR A 93 -3.49 4.73 20.56
C THR A 93 -2.92 6.00 21.19
N GLU A 94 -3.15 6.19 22.49
CA GLU A 94 -2.57 7.29 23.25
C GLU A 94 -1.04 7.22 23.40
N TYR A 95 -0.48 6.03 23.18
CA TYR A 95 0.97 5.77 23.28
C TYR A 95 1.70 5.98 21.93
N GLU A 96 0.96 6.18 20.85
CA GLU A 96 1.60 6.55 19.59
C GLU A 96 2.11 8.00 19.66
N PRO A 97 3.38 8.22 19.36
CA PRO A 97 3.99 9.54 19.57
C PRO A 97 3.42 10.60 18.66
N GLU A 98 3.04 10.22 17.45
CA GLU A 98 2.62 11.15 16.40
C GLU A 98 1.52 10.54 15.52
N LEU A 99 1.02 11.38 14.63
CA LEU A 99 0.07 10.97 13.60
C LEU A 99 0.75 9.98 12.64
N THR A 100 0.27 8.77 12.63
CA THR A 100 0.80 7.71 11.79
C THR A 100 -0.07 7.55 10.57
N VAL A 101 0.52 7.61 9.39
CA VAL A 101 -0.10 7.07 8.19
C VAL A 101 0.10 5.56 8.26
N GLY A 102 -0.87 4.88 8.85
CA GLY A 102 -0.83 3.42 8.95
C GLY A 102 -0.93 2.81 7.56
N SER A 103 -0.04 1.88 7.28
CA SER A 103 -0.06 0.99 6.13
C SER A 103 -0.41 1.64 4.79
N GLY A 104 0.51 2.42 4.27
CA GLY A 104 0.49 2.75 2.86
C GLY A 104 0.95 1.54 2.06
N ASN A 105 0.20 1.21 1.05
CA ASN A 105 0.63 0.22 0.08
C ASN A 105 1.64 0.87 -0.85
N ARG A 106 2.63 0.13 -1.26
CA ARG A 106 3.63 0.65 -2.18
C ARG A 106 3.80 -0.28 -3.37
N VAL A 107 4.22 0.31 -4.46
CA VAL A 107 4.69 -0.42 -5.63
C VAL A 107 6.14 -0.05 -5.86
N VAL A 108 7.03 -1.00 -5.87
CA VAL A 108 8.42 -0.80 -6.26
C VAL A 108 8.68 -1.61 -7.52
N ALA A 109 8.92 -0.89 -8.62
CA ALA A 109 9.47 -1.49 -9.81
C ALA A 109 10.95 -1.14 -9.87
N GLY A 110 11.82 -2.09 -9.64
CA GLY A 110 13.24 -1.74 -9.52
C GLY A 110 14.18 -2.74 -10.13
N LYS A 111 15.36 -2.25 -10.50
CA LYS A 111 16.49 -3.05 -11.00
C LYS A 111 16.96 -4.16 -10.04
N TYR A 112 16.52 -4.12 -8.80
CA TYR A 112 16.90 -5.07 -7.75
C TYR A 112 15.84 -6.14 -7.47
N PHE A 113 14.71 -6.04 -8.12
CA PHE A 113 13.66 -7.06 -8.08
C PHE A 113 13.68 -7.78 -9.43
N ASP A 114 13.85 -9.10 -9.47
CA ASP A 114 14.02 -9.91 -10.68
C ASP A 114 12.83 -9.83 -11.64
N GLY A 115 12.63 -8.64 -12.24
CA GLY A 115 11.62 -8.38 -13.25
C GLY A 115 10.19 -8.21 -12.72
N GLY A 116 9.98 -8.29 -11.42
CA GLY A 116 8.67 -8.11 -10.77
C GLY A 116 8.52 -6.74 -10.13
N THR A 117 7.30 -6.46 -9.71
CA THR A 117 6.95 -5.32 -8.86
C THR A 117 6.70 -5.81 -7.44
N ASP A 118 7.12 -5.05 -6.44
CA ASP A 118 6.83 -5.36 -5.04
C ASP A 118 5.61 -4.56 -4.57
N LEU A 119 4.70 -5.23 -3.88
CA LEU A 119 3.50 -4.62 -3.31
C LEU A 119 3.37 -5.03 -1.85
N GLY A 120 3.48 -4.07 -0.92
CA GLY A 120 3.45 -4.40 0.49
C GLY A 120 2.95 -3.30 1.40
N TYR A 121 2.53 -3.67 2.62
CA TYR A 121 2.18 -2.73 3.68
C TYR A 121 3.40 -2.29 4.46
N ASN A 122 3.59 -0.98 4.57
CA ASN A 122 4.61 -0.40 5.43
C ASN A 122 4.06 0.78 6.21
N ARG A 123 4.35 0.80 7.51
CA ARG A 123 3.99 1.93 8.35
C ARG A 123 4.90 3.11 8.04
N MET A 124 4.30 4.29 7.92
CA MET A 124 4.99 5.57 7.82
C MET A 124 4.51 6.56 8.87
N ASN A 125 5.40 7.44 9.24
CA ASN A 125 5.14 8.55 10.13
C ASN A 125 5.81 9.80 9.57
N PHE A 126 5.02 10.79 9.18
CA PHE A 126 5.51 12.06 8.65
C PHE A 126 5.63 13.11 9.77
N ARG A 127 6.64 12.96 10.62
CA ARG A 127 6.88 13.87 11.77
C ARG A 127 7.51 15.20 11.37
N TRP A 128 8.17 15.25 10.23
CA TRP A 128 8.95 16.40 9.80
C TRP A 128 8.46 16.92 8.44
N GLY A 129 7.15 17.19 8.36
CA GLY A 129 6.52 17.72 7.15
C GLY A 129 6.48 16.69 6.01
N ASN A 130 7.39 16.81 5.05
CA ASN A 130 7.52 15.87 3.93
C ASN A 130 8.57 14.78 4.18
N VAL A 131 9.14 14.72 5.38
CA VAL A 131 10.08 13.68 5.79
C VAL A 131 9.46 12.84 6.90
N GLY A 132 9.58 11.54 6.78
CA GLY A 132 9.04 10.60 7.75
C GLY A 132 9.92 9.39 7.95
N THR A 133 9.52 8.57 8.92
CA THR A 133 10.10 7.24 9.09
C THR A 133 9.32 6.23 8.26
N PHE A 134 10.01 5.21 7.81
CA PHE A 134 9.48 4.12 7.04
C PHE A 134 9.91 2.80 7.66
N GLN A 135 8.97 2.04 8.20
CA GLN A 135 9.29 0.78 8.85
C GLN A 135 9.43 -0.35 7.84
N ILE A 136 10.56 -1.04 7.91
CA ILE A 136 10.87 -2.18 7.05
C ILE A 136 11.16 -3.39 7.92
N SER A 137 10.39 -4.45 7.75
CA SER A 137 10.61 -5.71 8.47
C SER A 137 11.80 -6.46 7.86
N PRO A 138 12.79 -6.87 8.66
CA PRO A 138 13.88 -7.71 8.18
C PRO A 138 13.37 -8.98 7.50
N GLY A 139 13.96 -9.32 6.35
CA GLY A 139 13.57 -10.49 5.57
C GLY A 139 12.41 -10.27 4.59
N SER A 140 11.68 -9.15 4.66
CA SER A 140 10.66 -8.81 3.68
C SER A 140 11.27 -8.51 2.31
N HIS A 141 10.46 -8.54 1.25
CA HIS A 141 10.90 -8.14 -0.09
C HIS A 141 11.47 -6.72 -0.10
N MET A 142 10.82 -5.76 0.56
CA MET A 142 11.35 -4.40 0.68
C MET A 142 12.69 -4.37 1.42
N TRP A 143 12.87 -5.18 2.44
CA TRP A 143 14.16 -5.24 3.12
C TRP A 143 15.26 -5.70 2.16
N GLN A 144 14.99 -6.65 1.28
CA GLN A 144 15.92 -7.11 0.25
C GLN A 144 16.26 -6.00 -0.75
N VAL A 145 15.24 -5.26 -1.23
CA VAL A 145 15.42 -4.11 -2.13
C VAL A 145 16.27 -3.04 -1.45
N VAL A 146 15.88 -2.59 -0.27
CA VAL A 146 16.61 -1.55 0.47
C VAL A 146 18.04 -1.97 0.81
N SER A 147 18.24 -3.24 1.17
CA SER A 147 19.59 -3.75 1.47
C SER A 147 20.52 -3.74 0.27
N LYS A 148 20.02 -3.97 -0.94
CA LYS A 148 20.79 -3.87 -2.17
C LYS A 148 21.16 -2.41 -2.48
N HIS A 149 20.18 -1.50 -2.42
CA HIS A 149 20.45 -0.07 -2.59
C HIS A 149 21.39 0.49 -1.51
N TYR A 150 21.27 0.00 -0.27
CA TYR A 150 22.19 0.37 0.79
C TYR A 150 23.65 0.05 0.47
N LYS A 151 23.91 -1.09 -0.18
CA LYS A 151 25.25 -1.47 -0.64
C LYS A 151 25.76 -0.56 -1.74
N ASP A 152 24.88 -0.10 -2.62
CA ASP A 152 25.21 0.76 -3.75
C ASP A 152 25.21 2.26 -3.37
N ASP A 153 24.88 2.58 -2.11
CA ASP A 153 24.76 3.96 -1.60
C ASP A 153 23.70 4.81 -2.32
N GLU A 154 22.65 4.17 -2.78
CA GLU A 154 21.57 4.81 -3.53
C GLU A 154 20.26 4.84 -2.73
N PRO A 155 19.49 5.95 -2.74
CA PRO A 155 18.15 5.96 -2.20
C PRO A 155 17.21 5.12 -3.05
N VAL A 156 16.22 4.50 -2.40
CA VAL A 156 15.24 3.65 -3.06
C VAL A 156 14.05 4.49 -3.50
N PRO A 157 13.76 4.62 -4.82
CA PRO A 157 12.55 5.28 -5.26
C PRO A 157 11.33 4.44 -4.89
N ILE A 158 10.31 5.07 -4.33
CA ILE A 158 9.06 4.42 -3.94
C ILE A 158 7.85 5.25 -4.32
N THR A 159 6.74 4.59 -4.55
CA THR A 159 5.41 5.18 -4.51
C THR A 159 4.62 4.55 -3.37
N MET A 160 3.85 5.35 -2.66
CA MET A 160 2.91 4.88 -1.67
C MET A 160 1.50 5.16 -2.14
N CYS A 161 0.77 4.10 -2.43
CA CYS A 161 -0.58 4.18 -2.97
C CYS A 161 -1.60 3.91 -1.85
N PHE A 162 -2.56 4.80 -1.69
CA PHE A 162 -3.65 4.70 -0.72
C PHE A 162 -4.98 4.57 -1.46
N GLY A 163 -5.94 3.85 -0.87
CA GLY A 163 -7.22 3.60 -1.52
C GLY A 163 -7.08 2.70 -2.76
N LEU A 164 -6.25 1.69 -2.65
CA LEU A 164 -6.01 0.70 -3.71
C LEU A 164 -7.27 -0.12 -4.05
N PRO A 165 -7.35 -0.67 -5.27
CA PRO A 165 -8.27 -1.75 -5.58
C PRO A 165 -8.21 -2.87 -4.53
N PRO A 166 -9.35 -3.47 -4.16
CA PRO A 166 -9.38 -4.49 -3.10
C PRO A 166 -8.42 -5.65 -3.29
N SER A 167 -8.19 -6.10 -4.53
CA SER A 167 -7.24 -7.16 -4.84
C SER A 167 -5.81 -6.78 -4.50
N CYS A 168 -5.39 -5.57 -4.86
CA CYS A 168 -4.08 -5.02 -4.51
C CYS A 168 -3.93 -4.86 -2.99
N THR A 169 -4.98 -4.35 -2.32
CA THR A 169 -5.01 -4.22 -0.86
C THR A 169 -4.84 -5.58 -0.18
N MET A 170 -5.54 -6.61 -0.67
CA MET A 170 -5.43 -7.97 -0.13
C MET A 170 -4.03 -8.55 -0.33
N LEU A 171 -3.46 -8.42 -1.53
CA LEU A 171 -2.12 -8.94 -1.83
C LEU A 171 -1.03 -8.23 -1.05
N ALA A 172 -1.11 -6.91 -0.92
CA ALA A 172 -0.17 -6.14 -0.12
C ALA A 172 -0.15 -6.61 1.36
N GLY A 173 -1.28 -7.12 1.87
CA GLY A 173 -1.40 -7.67 3.21
C GLY A 173 -1.07 -9.17 3.31
N ALA A 174 -0.88 -9.85 2.20
CA ALA A 174 -0.60 -11.30 2.16
C ALA A 174 0.85 -11.65 2.56
N GLY A 175 1.51 -10.81 3.24
CA GLY A 175 2.89 -10.80 3.70
C GLY A 175 3.67 -12.11 3.70
N PHE A 176 4.94 -11.99 3.72
CA PHE A 176 5.96 -13.03 3.68
C PHE A 176 5.74 -14.23 4.62
N ASP A 177 5.10 -14.00 5.78
CA ASP A 177 4.91 -15.05 6.80
C ASP A 177 3.70 -15.96 6.53
N TYR A 178 2.76 -15.53 5.68
CA TYR A 178 1.47 -16.21 5.50
C TYR A 178 1.28 -16.79 4.10
N VAL A 179 1.86 -16.19 3.09
CA VAL A 179 1.88 -16.69 1.72
C VAL A 179 3.32 -16.71 1.26
N ILE A 180 3.87 -17.90 1.08
CA ILE A 180 5.20 -18.03 0.50
C ILE A 180 5.08 -17.68 -0.98
N LEU A 181 5.21 -16.40 -1.26
CA LEU A 181 5.38 -15.92 -2.62
C LEU A 181 6.86 -16.09 -2.97
N PRO A 182 7.19 -16.85 -4.02
CA PRO A 182 8.57 -16.98 -4.46
C PRO A 182 9.15 -15.60 -4.79
N GLN A 183 10.44 -15.43 -4.53
CA GLN A 183 11.16 -14.25 -4.99
C GLN A 183 10.97 -14.10 -6.51
N GLY A 184 10.64 -12.88 -6.98
CA GLY A 184 10.33 -12.62 -8.38
C GLY A 184 8.88 -12.94 -8.77
N CYS A 185 8.02 -13.30 -7.80
CA CYS A 185 6.59 -13.46 -8.05
C CYS A 185 5.98 -12.10 -8.39
N ASP A 186 5.17 -12.07 -9.43
CA ASP A 186 4.42 -10.87 -9.82
C ASP A 186 3.17 -10.71 -8.93
N GLU A 187 3.32 -10.08 -7.78
CA GLU A 187 2.23 -9.83 -6.84
C GLU A 187 1.11 -8.98 -7.48
N ILE A 188 1.47 -8.04 -8.33
CA ILE A 188 0.49 -7.20 -9.04
C ILE A 188 -0.24 -8.03 -10.09
N GLY A 189 0.45 -8.93 -10.76
CA GLY A 189 -0.20 -9.87 -11.68
C GLY A 189 -1.16 -10.81 -10.97
N ILE A 190 -0.83 -11.28 -9.76
CA ILE A 190 -1.75 -12.07 -8.94
C ILE A 190 -2.97 -11.24 -8.55
N ALA A 191 -2.79 -9.98 -8.16
CA ALA A 191 -3.90 -9.07 -7.88
C ALA A 191 -4.80 -8.88 -9.10
N GLY A 192 -4.22 -8.74 -10.29
CA GLY A 192 -4.93 -8.72 -11.57
C GLY A 192 -5.76 -9.98 -11.81
N ALA A 193 -5.18 -11.15 -11.56
CA ALA A 193 -5.89 -12.43 -11.71
C ALA A 193 -7.05 -12.57 -10.71
N ILE A 194 -6.90 -12.08 -9.49
CA ILE A 194 -7.96 -12.08 -8.47
C ILE A 194 -9.13 -11.20 -8.87
N GLN A 195 -8.87 -10.01 -9.40
CA GLN A 195 -9.94 -9.10 -9.85
C GLN A 195 -10.47 -9.40 -11.25
N GLY A 196 -9.79 -10.28 -12.00
CA GLY A 196 -10.19 -10.69 -13.36
C GLY A 196 -9.83 -9.69 -14.47
N THR A 197 -9.08 -8.65 -14.16
CA THR A 197 -8.58 -7.64 -15.12
C THR A 197 -7.18 -7.23 -14.74
N PRO A 198 -6.30 -6.87 -15.70
CA PRO A 198 -4.97 -6.36 -15.38
C PRO A 198 -5.03 -5.16 -14.43
N VAL A 199 -4.12 -5.13 -13.46
CA VAL A 199 -3.90 -3.91 -12.68
C VAL A 199 -3.27 -2.85 -13.59
N ARG A 200 -3.81 -1.64 -13.58
CA ARG A 200 -3.27 -0.54 -14.34
C ARG A 200 -2.16 0.15 -13.54
N LEU A 201 -1.00 0.25 -14.12
CA LEU A 201 0.15 0.95 -13.56
C LEU A 201 0.40 2.24 -14.34
N VAL A 202 0.84 3.27 -13.64
CA VAL A 202 1.28 4.52 -14.24
C VAL A 202 2.67 4.88 -13.72
N LYS A 203 3.52 5.40 -14.59
CA LYS A 203 4.82 5.89 -14.18
C LYS A 203 4.68 7.09 -13.25
N ALA A 204 5.40 7.06 -12.13
CA ALA A 204 5.48 8.19 -11.22
C ALA A 204 6.08 9.43 -11.91
N ARG A 205 5.72 10.61 -11.43
CA ARG A 205 6.16 11.89 -12.03
C ARG A 205 7.54 12.31 -11.56
N THR A 206 7.88 12.01 -10.32
CA THR A 206 9.06 12.57 -9.64
C THR A 206 10.11 11.53 -9.27
N VAL A 207 9.75 10.25 -9.32
CA VAL A 207 10.66 9.14 -8.94
C VAL A 207 10.62 8.04 -10.00
N ASP A 208 11.69 7.25 -10.09
CA ASP A 208 11.74 6.12 -11.03
C ASP A 208 11.05 4.88 -10.44
N ALA A 209 9.74 4.98 -10.32
CA ALA A 209 8.86 3.93 -9.84
C ALA A 209 7.50 3.98 -10.55
N TYR A 210 6.66 2.99 -10.29
CA TYR A 210 5.29 2.95 -10.77
C TYR A 210 4.31 3.07 -9.61
N ALA A 211 3.12 3.59 -9.89
CA ALA A 211 1.99 3.61 -8.98
C ALA A 211 0.83 2.79 -9.55
N VAL A 212 -0.05 2.28 -8.69
CA VAL A 212 -1.33 1.73 -9.11
C VAL A 212 -2.23 2.88 -9.52
N ALA A 213 -2.58 2.95 -10.80
CA ALA A 213 -3.29 4.10 -11.38
C ALA A 213 -4.69 4.32 -10.78
N ASP A 214 -5.33 3.26 -10.31
CA ASP A 214 -6.68 3.27 -9.75
C ASP A 214 -6.71 3.48 -8.23
N CYS A 215 -5.67 4.03 -7.63
CA CYS A 215 -5.69 4.41 -6.21
C CYS A 215 -6.16 5.85 -6.01
N GLU A 216 -6.51 6.20 -4.77
CA GLU A 216 -7.03 7.53 -4.42
C GLU A 216 -5.92 8.57 -4.24
N VAL A 217 -4.80 8.19 -3.63
CA VAL A 217 -3.67 9.08 -3.34
C VAL A 217 -2.36 8.35 -3.57
N VAL A 218 -1.40 9.03 -4.19
CA VAL A 218 -0.02 8.56 -4.33
C VAL A 218 0.92 9.55 -3.67
N LEU A 219 1.80 9.05 -2.81
CA LEU A 219 2.97 9.78 -2.35
C LEU A 219 4.19 9.22 -3.07
N GLU A 220 4.93 10.08 -3.73
CA GLU A 220 6.17 9.75 -4.43
C GLU A 220 7.36 10.23 -3.61
N GLY A 221 8.38 9.41 -3.49
CA GLY A 221 9.55 9.78 -2.69
C GLY A 221 10.66 8.73 -2.70
N TYR A 222 11.60 8.92 -1.79
CA TYR A 222 12.76 8.06 -1.64
C TYR A 222 12.89 7.55 -0.21
N VAL A 223 13.21 6.27 -0.07
CA VAL A 223 13.72 5.72 1.19
C VAL A 223 15.22 5.83 1.17
N ASN A 224 15.77 6.63 2.11
CA ASN A 224 17.21 6.72 2.29
C ASN A 224 17.65 5.71 3.36
N PRO A 225 18.31 4.62 3.00
CA PRO A 225 18.71 3.59 3.96
C PRO A 225 19.78 4.06 4.96
N ARG A 226 20.45 5.17 4.68
CA ARG A 226 21.47 5.75 5.57
C ARG A 226 20.90 6.76 6.56
N ASP A 227 19.77 7.40 6.25
CA ASP A 227 19.09 8.33 7.17
C ASP A 227 18.15 7.51 8.06
N ARG A 228 18.65 7.08 9.22
CA ARG A 228 17.88 6.33 10.21
C ARG A 228 17.47 7.25 11.33
N ARG A 229 16.16 7.30 11.60
CA ARG A 229 15.58 8.09 12.67
C ARG A 229 14.74 7.21 13.58
N TYR A 230 14.63 7.63 14.82
CA TYR A 230 13.74 6.95 15.74
C TYR A 230 12.28 7.26 15.43
N GLU A 231 11.43 6.26 15.55
CA GLU A 231 10.00 6.37 15.31
C GLU A 231 9.23 6.80 16.57
N THR A 232 9.86 6.71 17.75
CA THR A 232 9.25 7.03 19.04
C THR A 232 9.56 8.44 19.50
N ALA A 233 8.71 9.00 20.39
CA ALA A 233 8.83 10.38 20.88
C ALA A 233 10.05 10.62 21.77
N GLU A 234 10.67 9.59 22.31
CA GLU A 234 11.79 9.68 23.27
C GLU A 234 13.15 9.84 22.60
N SER A 235 13.18 10.16 21.35
CA SER A 235 14.42 10.19 20.56
C SER A 235 14.55 11.47 19.76
#